data_036de1b2d3f11691deed16704d1b1694
#
_entry.id   036de1b2d3f11691deed16704d1b1694
#
_cell.length_a   1.000
_cell.length_b   1.000
_cell.length_c   1.000
_cell.angle_alpha   90.00
_cell.angle_beta   90.00
_cell.angle_gamma   90.00
#
_symmetry.space_group_name_H-M   'P 1'
#
loop_
_entity.id
_entity.type
_entity.pdbx_description
1 polymer ?
#
loop_
_entity_poly.entity_id
_entity_poly.type
_entity_poly.pdbx_seq_one_letter_code
_entity_poly.pdbx_strand_id
1 'polypeptide(L)'
;MRRSCAGKPIKIGEFTIIPLDEMHSHHATGDRGLAVFVTRKPAGIVVSSRQGKWARDMAGAQVPVESCTQEFEGLKEILEDTQE
;
A
#
# COMPACT_ATOMS: atom_id res chain seq x y z
N MET A 1 -6.79 -13.85 6.95
CA MET A 1 -5.80 -12.94 7.52
C MET A 1 -5.73 -11.69 6.66
N ARG A 2 -5.75 -10.52 7.28
CA ARG A 2 -5.72 -9.24 6.59
C ARG A 2 -4.35 -8.58 6.76
N ARG A 3 -3.83 -8.00 5.69
CA ARG A 3 -2.53 -7.36 5.72
C ARG A 3 -2.54 -6.11 4.83
N SER A 4 -2.00 -5.02 5.34
CA SER A 4 -1.89 -3.76 4.62
C SER A 4 -0.45 -3.59 4.14
N CYS A 5 -0.26 -3.38 2.84
CA CYS A 5 1.06 -3.33 2.22
C CYS A 5 1.18 -2.19 1.22
N ALA A 6 2.39 -1.63 1.10
CA ALA A 6 2.72 -0.71 0.04
C ALA A 6 3.18 -1.50 -1.19
N GLY A 7 2.70 -1.09 -2.37
CA GLY A 7 3.09 -1.71 -3.63
C GLY A 7 4.34 -1.07 -4.23
N LYS A 8 4.66 -1.46 -5.46
CA LYS A 8 5.82 -0.93 -6.18
C LYS A 8 5.65 0.56 -6.48
N PRO A 9 6.63 1.40 -6.18
CA PRO A 9 6.56 2.82 -6.52
C PRO A 9 6.65 3.02 -8.03
N ILE A 10 5.87 3.98 -8.52
CA ILE A 10 5.81 4.36 -9.93
C ILE A 10 6.28 5.80 -10.05
N LYS A 11 7.32 6.03 -10.85
CA LYS A 11 7.83 7.39 -11.07
C LYS A 11 7.20 8.00 -12.31
N ILE A 12 6.65 9.20 -12.15
CA ILE A 12 6.08 10.00 -13.25
C ILE A 12 6.63 11.40 -13.11
N GLY A 13 7.63 11.76 -13.97
CA GLY A 13 8.31 13.04 -13.84
C GLY A 13 9.00 13.18 -12.49
N GLU A 14 8.64 14.22 -11.74
CA GLU A 14 9.17 14.47 -10.39
C GLU A 14 8.36 13.80 -9.29
N PHE A 15 7.27 13.13 -9.65
CA PHE A 15 6.37 12.48 -8.70
C PHE A 15 6.66 10.99 -8.60
N THR A 16 6.58 10.48 -7.37
CA THR A 16 6.59 9.04 -7.13
C THR A 16 5.25 8.67 -6.50
N ILE A 17 4.54 7.75 -7.13
CA ILE A 17 3.24 7.28 -6.67
C ILE A 17 3.42 5.89 -6.09
N ILE A 18 3.00 5.70 -4.85
CA ILE A 18 3.10 4.44 -4.15
C ILE A 18 1.68 3.93 -3.89
N PRO A 19 1.26 2.85 -4.56
CA PRO A 19 -0.05 2.28 -4.31
C PRO A 19 -0.10 1.59 -2.96
N LEU A 20 -1.23 1.74 -2.27
CA LEU A 20 -1.49 1.10 -0.99
C LEU A 20 -2.57 0.04 -1.18
N ASP A 21 -2.29 -1.17 -0.75
CA ASP A 21 -3.20 -2.31 -0.93
C ASP A 21 -3.51 -2.99 0.39
N GLU A 22 -4.71 -3.55 0.48
CA GLU A 22 -5.08 -4.51 1.50
C GLU A 22 -5.09 -5.90 0.90
N MET A 23 -4.38 -6.80 1.54
CA MET A 23 -4.37 -8.22 1.16
C MET A 23 -5.19 -9.02 2.15
N HIS A 24 -6.08 -9.84 1.64
CA HIS A 24 -6.87 -10.77 2.43
C HIS A 24 -6.53 -12.19 2.00
N SER A 25 -6.12 -13.03 2.94
CA SER A 25 -5.87 -14.44 2.68
C SER A 25 -6.92 -15.28 3.38
N HIS A 26 -7.44 -16.25 2.66
CA HIS A 26 -8.44 -17.19 3.15
C HIS A 26 -7.94 -18.60 2.98
N HIS A 27 -8.17 -19.42 3.99
CA HIS A 27 -7.83 -20.84 3.96
C HIS A 27 -9.10 -21.65 3.91
N ALA A 28 -9.13 -22.63 3.03
CA ALA A 28 -10.21 -23.60 2.96
C ALA A 28 -9.60 -24.99 2.98
N THR A 29 -10.11 -25.85 3.88
CA THR A 29 -9.74 -27.27 3.94
C THR A 29 -10.90 -28.11 3.47
N GLY A 30 -10.61 -29.13 2.68
CA GLY A 30 -11.60 -30.05 2.17
C GLY A 30 -10.99 -31.43 1.99
N ASP A 31 -11.75 -32.34 1.39
CA ASP A 31 -11.33 -33.72 1.18
C ASP A 31 -10.05 -33.86 0.36
N ARG A 32 -9.71 -32.84 -0.40
CA ARG A 32 -8.53 -32.85 -1.28
C ARG A 32 -7.36 -32.00 -0.79
N GLY A 33 -7.41 -31.54 0.47
CA GLY A 33 -6.35 -30.82 1.10
C GLY A 33 -6.67 -29.35 1.37
N LEU A 34 -5.63 -28.53 1.47
CA LEU A 34 -5.70 -27.11 1.79
C LEU A 34 -5.70 -26.27 0.53
N ALA A 35 -6.66 -25.34 0.43
CA ALA A 35 -6.66 -24.30 -0.58
C ALA A 35 -6.44 -22.96 0.11
N VAL A 36 -5.59 -22.12 -0.49
CA VAL A 36 -5.32 -20.76 0.00
C VAL A 36 -5.70 -19.78 -1.08
N PHE A 37 -6.54 -18.81 -0.72
CA PHE A 37 -6.97 -17.74 -1.62
C PHE A 37 -6.45 -16.41 -1.12
N VAL A 38 -5.87 -15.62 -2.02
CA VAL A 38 -5.39 -14.29 -1.69
C VAL A 38 -6.10 -13.29 -2.59
N THR A 39 -6.72 -12.29 -1.98
CA THR A 39 -7.35 -11.18 -2.70
C THR A 39 -6.66 -9.88 -2.34
N ARG A 40 -6.53 -8.97 -3.31
CA ARG A 40 -6.00 -7.63 -3.12
C ARG A 40 -7.06 -6.61 -3.42
N LYS A 41 -7.17 -5.61 -2.54
CA LYS A 41 -8.04 -4.46 -2.78
C LYS A 41 -7.21 -3.19 -2.66
N PRO A 42 -7.36 -2.23 -3.58
CA PRO A 42 -6.69 -0.95 -3.42
C PRO A 42 -7.24 -0.23 -2.18
N ALA A 43 -6.33 0.36 -1.40
CA ALA A 43 -6.68 1.09 -0.18
C ALA A 43 -6.42 2.58 -0.30
N GLY A 44 -5.57 3.01 -1.25
CA GLY A 44 -5.24 4.40 -1.44
C GLY A 44 -3.93 4.56 -2.18
N ILE A 45 -3.41 5.78 -2.16
CA ILE A 45 -2.11 6.09 -2.76
C ILE A 45 -1.34 7.07 -1.87
N VAL A 46 -0.03 7.01 -1.95
CA VAL A 46 0.87 8.04 -1.42
C VAL A 46 1.60 8.66 -2.60
N VAL A 47 1.65 9.98 -2.63
CA VAL A 47 2.40 10.73 -3.64
C VAL A 47 3.56 11.43 -2.95
N SER A 48 4.76 11.27 -3.48
CA SER A 48 5.97 11.92 -3.00
C SER A 48 6.56 12.79 -4.09
N SER A 49 6.97 14.00 -3.75
CA SER A 49 7.63 14.92 -4.66
C SER A 49 8.66 15.76 -3.88
N ARG A 50 9.38 16.61 -4.57
CA ARG A 50 10.31 17.55 -3.93
C ARG A 50 9.61 18.54 -3.02
N GLN A 51 8.33 18.82 -3.29
CA GLN A 51 7.54 19.78 -2.54
C GLN A 51 6.87 19.19 -1.31
N GLY A 52 6.87 17.88 -1.19
CA GLY A 52 6.29 17.21 -0.04
C GLY A 52 5.67 15.87 -0.38
N LYS A 53 4.97 15.34 0.59
CA LYS A 53 4.31 14.05 0.51
C LYS A 53 2.87 14.19 0.97
N TRP A 54 1.97 13.47 0.31
CA TRP A 54 0.58 13.41 0.74
C TRP A 54 -0.01 12.05 0.40
N ALA A 55 -1.07 11.70 1.09
CA ALA A 55 -1.76 10.43 0.91
C ALA A 55 -3.25 10.65 0.75
N ARG A 56 -3.90 9.80 -0.04
CA ARG A 56 -5.34 9.81 -0.23
C ARG A 56 -5.88 8.40 -0.13
N ASP A 57 -7.06 8.27 0.45
CA ASP A 57 -7.77 6.99 0.48
C ASP A 57 -8.54 6.76 -0.83
N MET A 58 -9.26 5.66 -0.92
CA MET A 58 -10.01 5.30 -2.13
C MET A 58 -11.18 6.24 -2.41
N ALA A 59 -11.67 6.95 -1.42
CA ALA A 59 -12.71 7.95 -1.60
C ALA A 59 -12.15 9.31 -2.02
N GLY A 60 -10.82 9.45 -2.10
CA GLY A 60 -10.16 10.69 -2.46
C GLY A 60 -9.89 11.62 -1.28
N ALA A 61 -10.24 11.20 -0.07
CA ALA A 61 -9.99 12.00 1.13
C ALA A 61 -8.51 11.99 1.49
N GLN A 62 -8.01 13.14 1.90
CA GLN A 62 -6.63 13.26 2.33
C GLN A 62 -6.46 12.62 3.71
N VAL A 63 -5.40 11.81 3.84
CA VAL A 63 -5.07 11.14 5.10
C VAL A 63 -3.62 11.45 5.47
N PRO A 64 -3.26 11.44 6.77
CA PRO A 64 -1.88 11.72 7.18
C PRO A 64 -0.92 10.64 6.67
N VAL A 65 0.22 11.07 6.11
CA VAL A 65 1.24 10.14 5.63
C VAL A 65 1.82 9.32 6.78
N GLU A 66 1.99 9.91 7.94
CA GLU A 66 2.50 9.22 9.13
C GLU A 66 1.62 8.03 9.53
N SER A 67 0.30 8.20 9.43
CA SER A 67 -0.63 7.10 9.71
C SER A 67 -0.45 5.97 8.71
N CYS A 68 -0.22 6.30 7.44
CA CYS A 68 0.02 5.31 6.40
C CYS A 68 1.33 4.56 6.63
N THR A 69 2.39 5.23 7.08
CA THR A 69 3.67 4.56 7.34
C THR A 69 3.58 3.56 8.49
N GLN A 70 2.67 3.80 9.42
CA GLN A 70 2.44 2.88 10.53
C GLN A 70 1.56 1.70 10.14
N GLU A 71 0.62 1.91 9.24
CA GLU A 71 -0.35 0.90 8.83
C GLU A 71 0.13 0.01 7.70
N PHE A 72 0.80 0.58 6.69
CA PHE A 72 1.18 -0.15 5.48
C PHE A 72 2.63 -0.59 5.52
N GLU A 73 2.85 -1.91 5.50
CA GLU A 73 4.18 -2.50 5.52
C GLU A 73 5.00 -2.08 4.29
N GLY A 74 6.25 -1.74 4.53
CA GLY A 74 7.18 -1.39 3.47
C GLY A 74 7.11 0.08 3.03
N LEU A 75 6.07 0.81 3.42
CA LEU A 75 5.90 2.19 2.96
C LEU A 75 7.02 3.09 3.47
N LYS A 76 7.41 2.95 4.73
CA LYS A 76 8.46 3.79 5.32
C LYS A 76 9.77 3.62 4.57
N GLU A 77 10.17 2.40 4.27
CA GLU A 77 11.38 2.10 3.54
C GLU A 77 11.35 2.66 2.12
N ILE A 78 10.22 2.55 1.46
CA ILE A 78 10.05 3.10 0.11
C ILE A 78 10.18 4.62 0.13
N LEU A 79 9.57 5.28 1.10
CA LEU A 79 9.65 6.75 1.24
C LEU A 79 11.08 7.20 1.55
N GLU A 80 11.81 6.47 2.36
CA GLU A 80 13.22 6.77 2.66
C GLU A 80 14.09 6.65 1.41
N ASP A 81 13.85 5.63 0.58
CA ASP A 81 14.58 5.42 -0.67
C ASP A 81 14.28 6.48 -1.72
N THR A 82 13.10 7.09 -1.70
CA THR A 82 12.72 8.11 -2.67
C THR A 82 13.11 9.53 -2.24
N GLN A 83 13.60 9.69 -1.04
CA GLN A 83 14.12 10.97 -0.56
C GLN A 83 15.58 11.13 -0.96
N GLU A 84 15.83 12.05 -1.86
CA GLU A 84 17.18 12.49 -2.19
C GLU A 84 17.38 13.95 -1.80
#